data_fc13a0d0e3e484cb6d0ead8e7d6a4193
#
_entry.id   fc13a0d0e3e484cb6d0ead8e7d6a4193
#
_cell.length_a   1.000
_cell.length_b   1.000
_cell.length_c   1.000
_cell.angle_alpha   90.00
_cell.angle_beta   90.00
_cell.angle_gamma   90.00
#
_symmetry.space_group_name_H-M   'P 1'
#
loop_
_entity.id
_entity.type
_entity.pdbx_description
1 polymer ?
#
loop_
_entity_poly.entity_id
_entity_poly.type
_entity_poly.pdbx_seq_one_letter_code
_entity_poly.pdbx_strand_id
1 'polypeptide(L)'
;MPARIDPERRRELVVDAAFRLVVAEGMPGVSLRKVAAEAGLNIGSVRHYFEGHEDLLAAAARESGERMGRRLARHPAEGLAGFSGEFAVEALRELVEQVLPVDGERRAEAVVVTELILASRTRPVFAPVAAQMAADLHEVLREALAVLGHPGPDAGARQISALVGGLTLDAITPHGALGPGQVRETLEDALRLLLGVPRQS
;
A
#
# COMPACT_ATOMS: atom_id res chain seq x y z
N MET A 1 -31.39 14.33 -21.46
CA MET A 1 -30.31 15.14 -20.87
C MET A 1 -29.30 14.18 -20.24
N PRO A 2 -28.00 14.25 -20.56
CA PRO A 2 -27.02 13.42 -19.90
C PRO A 2 -27.01 13.77 -18.40
N ALA A 3 -27.08 12.76 -17.54
CA ALA A 3 -27.03 12.92 -16.10
C ALA A 3 -25.74 13.69 -15.74
N ARG A 4 -25.88 14.76 -14.98
CA ARG A 4 -24.76 15.56 -14.49
C ARG A 4 -23.98 14.66 -13.53
N ILE A 5 -22.83 14.15 -13.95
CA ILE A 5 -21.98 13.33 -13.10
C ILE A 5 -21.63 14.16 -11.85
N ASP A 6 -21.83 13.56 -10.67
CA ASP A 6 -21.51 14.13 -9.39
C ASP A 6 -20.04 14.61 -9.36
N PRO A 7 -19.73 15.79 -8.78
CA PRO A 7 -18.36 16.30 -8.67
C PRO A 7 -17.39 15.31 -8.00
N GLU A 8 -17.83 14.61 -6.95
CA GLU A 8 -17.05 13.61 -6.25
C GLU A 8 -16.69 12.44 -7.19
N ARG A 9 -17.67 11.94 -7.91
CA ARG A 9 -17.47 10.88 -8.90
C ARG A 9 -16.52 11.29 -10.03
N ARG A 10 -16.52 12.55 -10.41
CA ARG A 10 -15.53 13.06 -11.40
C ARG A 10 -14.13 13.11 -10.83
N ARG A 11 -13.99 13.53 -9.58
CA ARG A 11 -12.69 13.53 -8.89
C ARG A 11 -12.13 12.12 -8.79
N GLU A 12 -12.93 11.13 -8.42
CA GLU A 12 -12.58 9.70 -8.40
C GLU A 12 -12.08 9.22 -9.77
N LEU A 13 -12.81 9.52 -10.86
CA LEU A 13 -12.40 9.15 -12.23
C LEU A 13 -11.03 9.71 -12.59
N VAL A 14 -10.70 10.93 -12.17
CA VAL A 14 -9.40 11.55 -12.41
C VAL A 14 -8.30 10.85 -11.61
N VAL A 15 -8.56 10.55 -10.33
CA VAL A 15 -7.61 9.81 -9.47
C VAL A 15 -7.35 8.41 -10.00
N ASP A 16 -8.40 7.68 -10.39
CA ASP A 16 -8.28 6.35 -10.99
C ASP A 16 -7.50 6.36 -12.31
N ALA A 17 -7.70 7.38 -13.14
CA ALA A 17 -6.94 7.55 -14.37
C ALA A 17 -5.45 7.84 -14.10
N ALA A 18 -5.16 8.69 -13.11
CA ALA A 18 -3.79 8.95 -12.69
C ALA A 18 -3.13 7.69 -12.13
N PHE A 19 -3.84 6.92 -11.30
CA PHE A 19 -3.38 5.64 -10.78
C PHE A 19 -2.98 4.68 -11.91
N ARG A 20 -3.85 4.46 -12.91
CA ARG A 20 -3.55 3.57 -14.05
C ARG A 20 -2.32 4.04 -14.83
N LEU A 21 -2.16 5.33 -15.04
CA LEU A 21 -1.01 5.89 -15.74
C LEU A 21 0.29 5.72 -14.95
N VAL A 22 0.28 5.90 -13.63
CA VAL A 22 1.45 5.62 -12.79
C VAL A 22 1.85 4.15 -12.89
N VAL A 23 0.89 3.23 -12.84
CA VAL A 23 1.15 1.79 -12.98
C VAL A 23 1.76 1.44 -14.33
N ALA A 24 1.30 2.07 -15.41
CA ALA A 24 1.72 1.75 -16.76
C ALA A 24 3.04 2.43 -17.18
N GLU A 25 3.27 3.67 -16.75
CA GLU A 25 4.35 4.52 -17.26
C GLU A 25 5.27 5.10 -16.17
N GLY A 26 4.99 4.83 -14.90
CA GLY A 26 5.64 5.48 -13.76
C GLY A 26 5.22 6.94 -13.55
N MET A 27 5.61 7.54 -12.43
CA MET A 27 5.26 8.95 -12.13
C MET A 27 5.74 9.95 -13.20
N PRO A 28 6.94 9.82 -13.81
CA PRO A 28 7.39 10.75 -14.83
C PRO A 28 6.54 10.76 -16.10
N GLY A 29 5.87 9.63 -16.42
CA GLY A 29 5.01 9.47 -17.57
C GLY A 29 3.64 10.16 -17.46
N VAL A 30 3.22 10.54 -16.25
CA VAL A 30 1.91 11.13 -15.97
C VAL A 30 1.91 12.64 -16.29
N SER A 31 0.85 13.14 -16.90
CA SER A 31 0.57 14.57 -17.06
C SER A 31 -0.93 14.85 -16.97
N LEU A 32 -1.32 16.07 -16.58
CA LEU A 32 -2.75 16.44 -16.51
C LEU A 32 -3.48 16.21 -17.83
N ARG A 33 -2.79 16.37 -18.99
CA ARG A 33 -3.37 16.11 -20.30
C ARG A 33 -3.62 14.63 -20.54
N LYS A 34 -2.64 13.76 -20.20
CA LYS A 34 -2.81 12.30 -20.31
C LYS A 34 -3.90 11.79 -19.39
N VAL A 35 -3.94 12.30 -18.15
CA VAL A 35 -4.98 11.94 -17.18
C VAL A 35 -6.37 12.37 -17.66
N ALA A 36 -6.50 13.57 -18.24
CA ALA A 36 -7.77 14.02 -18.82
C ALA A 36 -8.23 13.09 -19.95
N ALA A 37 -7.33 12.72 -20.86
CA ALA A 37 -7.61 11.79 -21.94
C ALA A 37 -8.01 10.40 -21.42
N GLU A 38 -7.26 9.86 -20.47
CA GLU A 38 -7.51 8.55 -19.83
C GLU A 38 -8.84 8.52 -19.06
N ALA A 39 -9.22 9.64 -18.40
CA ALA A 39 -10.49 9.78 -17.68
C ALA A 39 -11.69 10.07 -18.58
N GLY A 40 -11.47 10.30 -19.89
CA GLY A 40 -12.53 10.73 -20.80
C GLY A 40 -13.07 12.15 -20.50
N LEU A 41 -12.22 13.02 -19.93
CA LEU A 41 -12.58 14.38 -19.53
C LEU A 41 -11.76 15.42 -20.30
N ASN A 42 -12.24 16.67 -20.31
CA ASN A 42 -11.40 17.78 -20.77
C ASN A 42 -10.41 18.23 -19.68
N ILE A 43 -9.29 18.82 -20.09
CA ILE A 43 -8.23 19.26 -19.17
C ILE A 43 -8.71 20.33 -18.18
N GLY A 44 -9.70 21.14 -18.54
CA GLY A 44 -10.30 22.14 -17.66
C GLY A 44 -10.99 21.48 -16.45
N SER A 45 -11.64 20.34 -16.68
CA SER A 45 -12.25 19.55 -15.60
C SER A 45 -11.20 19.02 -14.65
N VAL A 46 -10.06 18.53 -15.14
CA VAL A 46 -8.98 18.03 -14.27
C VAL A 46 -8.38 19.18 -13.44
N ARG A 47 -8.12 20.33 -14.06
CA ARG A 47 -7.60 21.53 -13.39
C ARG A 47 -8.57 22.14 -12.37
N HIS A 48 -9.84 21.81 -12.46
CA HIS A 48 -10.82 22.23 -11.44
C HIS A 48 -10.63 21.49 -10.10
N TYR A 49 -10.17 20.25 -10.15
CA TYR A 49 -10.01 19.41 -8.95
C TYR A 49 -8.57 19.36 -8.43
N PHE A 50 -7.58 19.61 -9.29
CA PHE A 50 -6.16 19.46 -8.96
C PHE A 50 -5.37 20.67 -9.44
N GLU A 51 -4.63 21.29 -8.52
CA GLU A 51 -3.80 22.47 -8.80
C GLU A 51 -2.65 22.16 -9.76
N GLY A 52 -2.15 20.93 -9.73
CA GLY A 52 -1.04 20.50 -10.55
C GLY A 52 -0.81 19.01 -10.59
N HIS A 53 0.25 18.65 -11.28
CA HIS A 53 0.69 17.27 -11.44
C HIS A 53 1.00 16.58 -10.09
N GLU A 54 1.70 17.27 -9.20
CA GLU A 54 2.11 16.71 -7.91
C GLU A 54 0.93 16.51 -6.97
N ASP A 55 -0.03 17.43 -6.94
CA ASP A 55 -1.27 17.30 -6.16
C ASP A 55 -2.09 16.08 -6.62
N LEU A 56 -2.20 15.90 -7.94
CA LEU A 56 -2.87 14.74 -8.52
C LEU A 56 -2.18 13.40 -8.16
N LEU A 57 -0.85 13.35 -8.24
CA LEU A 57 -0.08 12.16 -7.86
C LEU A 57 -0.18 11.85 -6.37
N ALA A 58 -0.14 12.89 -5.53
CA ALA A 58 -0.36 12.73 -4.08
C ALA A 58 -1.77 12.21 -3.78
N ALA A 59 -2.78 12.66 -4.54
CA ALA A 59 -4.14 12.14 -4.40
C ALA A 59 -4.27 10.67 -4.82
N ALA A 60 -3.61 10.25 -5.91
CA ALA A 60 -3.59 8.85 -6.33
C ALA A 60 -2.91 7.94 -5.28
N ALA A 61 -1.84 8.43 -4.66
CA ALA A 61 -1.17 7.69 -3.60
C ALA A 61 -2.00 7.63 -2.30
N ARG A 62 -2.67 8.73 -1.91
CA ARG A 62 -3.62 8.71 -0.77
C ARG A 62 -4.72 7.68 -0.98
N GLU A 63 -5.33 7.64 -2.17
CA GLU A 63 -6.34 6.64 -2.51
C GLU A 63 -5.80 5.20 -2.35
N SER A 64 -4.55 4.95 -2.79
CA SER A 64 -3.89 3.64 -2.58
C SER A 64 -3.76 3.32 -1.09
N GLY A 65 -3.31 4.27 -0.27
CA GLY A 65 -3.23 4.15 1.18
C GLY A 65 -4.59 3.88 1.83
N GLU A 66 -5.64 4.58 1.39
CA GLU A 66 -7.00 4.37 1.89
C GLU A 66 -7.54 2.98 1.54
N ARG A 67 -7.26 2.46 0.32
CA ARG A 67 -7.61 1.08 -0.07
C ARG A 67 -6.92 0.06 0.83
N MET A 68 -5.62 0.23 1.06
CA MET A 68 -4.85 -0.60 2.00
C MET A 68 -5.42 -0.52 3.42
N GLY A 69 -5.69 0.67 3.93
CA GLY A 69 -6.28 0.89 5.24
C GLY A 69 -7.65 0.22 5.41
N ARG A 70 -8.52 0.30 4.39
CA ARG A 70 -9.82 -0.40 4.40
C ARG A 70 -9.67 -1.92 4.43
N ARG A 71 -8.61 -2.49 3.83
CA ARG A 71 -8.32 -3.94 3.93
C ARG A 71 -7.78 -4.30 5.31
N LEU A 72 -6.83 -3.54 5.83
CA LEU A 72 -6.29 -3.74 7.18
C LEU A 72 -7.38 -3.67 8.25
N ALA A 73 -8.32 -2.74 8.13
CA ALA A 73 -9.44 -2.60 9.08
C ALA A 73 -10.39 -3.82 9.15
N ARG A 74 -10.31 -4.76 8.20
CA ARG A 74 -11.04 -6.04 8.25
C ARG A 74 -10.34 -7.08 9.12
N HIS A 75 -9.11 -6.80 9.54
CA HIS A 75 -8.28 -7.65 10.40
C HIS A 75 -7.91 -6.88 11.68
N PRO A 76 -8.89 -6.53 12.54
CA PRO A 76 -8.63 -5.76 13.75
C PRO A 76 -7.73 -6.54 14.70
N ALA A 77 -6.83 -5.83 15.38
CA ALA A 77 -5.84 -6.45 16.28
C ALA A 77 -6.49 -7.29 17.37
N GLU A 78 -7.67 -6.88 17.88
CA GLU A 78 -8.43 -7.60 18.91
C GLU A 78 -8.83 -9.01 18.45
N GLY A 79 -9.00 -9.22 17.14
CA GLY A 79 -9.27 -10.54 16.55
C GLY A 79 -8.13 -11.56 16.72
N LEU A 80 -6.93 -11.08 17.05
CA LEU A 80 -5.73 -11.89 17.28
C LEU A 80 -5.62 -12.37 18.75
N ALA A 81 -6.50 -11.90 19.64
CA ALA A 81 -6.42 -12.19 21.06
C ALA A 81 -6.52 -13.71 21.34
N GLY A 82 -5.56 -14.22 22.10
CA GLY A 82 -5.50 -15.64 22.46
C GLY A 82 -4.86 -16.54 21.40
N PHE A 83 -4.49 -16.03 20.22
CA PHE A 83 -3.74 -16.80 19.24
C PHE A 83 -2.29 -16.98 19.70
N SER A 84 -1.72 -18.15 19.40
CA SER A 84 -0.32 -18.49 19.70
C SER A 84 0.18 -19.54 18.70
N GLY A 85 1.49 -19.74 18.63
CA GLY A 85 2.10 -20.71 17.70
C GLY A 85 1.68 -20.45 16.26
N GLU A 86 1.30 -21.51 15.55
CA GLU A 86 0.92 -21.46 14.13
C GLU A 86 -0.28 -20.54 13.86
N PHE A 87 -1.26 -20.51 14.74
CA PHE A 87 -2.43 -19.63 14.58
C PHE A 87 -2.04 -18.15 14.64
N ALA A 88 -1.07 -17.78 15.48
CA ALA A 88 -0.56 -16.42 15.52
C ALA A 88 0.22 -16.06 14.25
N VAL A 89 1.03 -16.99 13.73
CA VAL A 89 1.76 -16.80 12.46
C VAL A 89 0.78 -16.59 11.32
N GLU A 90 -0.21 -17.48 11.19
CA GLU A 90 -1.19 -17.42 10.10
C GLU A 90 -2.01 -16.12 10.13
N ALA A 91 -2.52 -15.76 11.31
CA ALA A 91 -3.33 -14.56 11.44
C ALA A 91 -2.52 -13.26 11.19
N LEU A 92 -1.26 -13.21 11.65
CA LEU A 92 -0.37 -12.08 11.36
C LEU A 92 0.03 -12.04 9.88
N ARG A 93 0.24 -13.19 9.24
CA ARG A 93 0.47 -13.31 7.80
C ARG A 93 -0.72 -12.76 7.01
N GLU A 94 -1.95 -13.16 7.35
CA GLU A 94 -3.16 -12.66 6.70
C GLU A 94 -3.29 -11.14 6.80
N LEU A 95 -2.98 -10.57 7.98
CA LEU A 95 -2.97 -9.13 8.18
C LEU A 95 -1.93 -8.44 7.29
N VAL A 96 -0.67 -8.92 7.29
CA VAL A 96 0.43 -8.28 6.54
C VAL A 96 0.25 -8.42 5.03
N GLU A 97 -0.34 -9.52 4.54
CA GLU A 97 -0.65 -9.71 3.12
C GLU A 97 -1.59 -8.63 2.56
N GLN A 98 -2.34 -7.90 3.40
CA GLN A 98 -3.24 -6.84 2.94
C GLN A 98 -2.48 -5.67 2.28
N VAL A 99 -1.19 -5.53 2.57
CA VAL A 99 -0.33 -4.47 2.02
C VAL A 99 0.77 -4.98 1.07
N LEU A 100 0.82 -6.30 0.82
CA LEU A 100 1.81 -6.92 -0.06
C LEU A 100 1.28 -7.18 -1.48
N PRO A 101 2.13 -7.16 -2.51
CA PRO A 101 1.76 -7.34 -3.92
C PRO A 101 1.51 -8.81 -4.29
N VAL A 102 0.55 -9.46 -3.64
CA VAL A 102 0.23 -10.89 -3.78
C VAL A 102 -0.84 -11.20 -4.83
N ASP A 103 -1.40 -10.17 -5.46
CA ASP A 103 -2.31 -10.23 -6.61
C ASP A 103 -2.15 -9.00 -7.50
N GLY A 104 -2.90 -8.95 -8.60
CA GLY A 104 -2.79 -7.87 -9.58
C GLY A 104 -3.21 -6.50 -9.05
N GLU A 105 -4.26 -6.43 -8.21
CA GLU A 105 -4.74 -5.18 -7.63
C GLU A 105 -3.72 -4.62 -6.63
N ARG A 106 -3.29 -5.45 -5.67
CA ARG A 106 -2.29 -5.06 -4.66
C ARG A 106 -0.94 -4.74 -5.28
N ARG A 107 -0.57 -5.43 -6.39
CA ARG A 107 0.64 -5.11 -7.15
C ARG A 107 0.57 -3.72 -7.77
N ALA A 108 -0.57 -3.34 -8.34
CA ALA A 108 -0.76 -2.01 -8.91
C ALA A 108 -0.66 -0.91 -7.83
N GLU A 109 -1.31 -1.11 -6.69
CA GLU A 109 -1.19 -0.20 -5.54
C GLU A 109 0.25 -0.10 -5.02
N ALA A 110 0.95 -1.23 -4.91
CA ALA A 110 2.34 -1.28 -4.47
C ALA A 110 3.27 -0.48 -5.38
N VAL A 111 3.05 -0.51 -6.70
CA VAL A 111 3.79 0.33 -7.67
C VAL A 111 3.59 1.81 -7.35
N VAL A 112 2.33 2.27 -7.21
CA VAL A 112 2.01 3.68 -6.95
C VAL A 112 2.61 4.16 -5.62
N VAL A 113 2.49 3.35 -4.57
CA VAL A 113 3.03 3.67 -3.25
C VAL A 113 4.56 3.72 -3.26
N THR A 114 5.22 2.76 -3.91
CA THR A 114 6.68 2.73 -4.00
C THR A 114 7.22 3.92 -4.78
N GLU A 115 6.61 4.27 -5.92
CA GLU A 115 6.96 5.46 -6.72
C GLU A 115 6.85 6.75 -5.86
N LEU A 116 5.77 6.90 -5.08
CA LEU A 116 5.60 8.04 -4.17
C LEU A 116 6.66 8.07 -3.07
N ILE A 117 6.93 6.93 -2.40
CA ILE A 117 7.94 6.85 -1.35
C ILE A 117 9.32 7.27 -1.90
N LEU A 118 9.70 6.78 -3.07
CA LEU A 118 10.94 7.16 -3.72
C LEU A 118 10.98 8.64 -4.09
N ALA A 119 9.88 9.16 -4.65
CA ALA A 119 9.77 10.58 -5.01
C ALA A 119 9.80 11.52 -3.79
N SER A 120 9.33 11.08 -2.62
CA SER A 120 9.33 11.88 -1.39
C SER A 120 10.72 12.31 -0.92
N ARG A 121 11.77 11.60 -1.36
CA ARG A 121 13.17 11.97 -1.08
C ARG A 121 13.60 13.29 -1.71
N THR A 122 13.04 13.64 -2.85
CA THR A 122 13.44 14.80 -3.66
C THR A 122 12.31 15.81 -3.87
N ARG A 123 11.08 15.44 -3.55
CA ARG A 123 9.87 16.25 -3.71
C ARG A 123 9.14 16.37 -2.37
N PRO A 124 9.33 17.48 -1.61
CA PRO A 124 8.78 17.64 -0.26
C PRO A 124 7.26 17.53 -0.16
N VAL A 125 6.53 17.80 -1.25
CA VAL A 125 5.06 17.70 -1.32
C VAL A 125 4.55 16.27 -1.03
N PHE A 126 5.36 15.24 -1.30
CA PHE A 126 5.00 13.84 -1.06
C PHE A 126 5.39 13.34 0.35
N ALA A 127 6.27 14.04 1.04
CA ALA A 127 6.78 13.60 2.35
C ALA A 127 5.68 13.38 3.40
N PRO A 128 4.65 14.26 3.55
CA PRO A 128 3.58 14.04 4.52
C PRO A 128 2.77 12.77 4.25
N VAL A 129 2.45 12.48 2.97
CA VAL A 129 1.68 11.28 2.60
C VAL A 129 2.49 10.02 2.87
N ALA A 130 3.77 10.01 2.48
CA ALA A 130 4.64 8.85 2.74
C ALA A 130 4.84 8.59 4.23
N ALA A 131 5.01 9.66 5.04
CA ALA A 131 5.16 9.55 6.49
C ALA A 131 3.88 9.04 7.16
N GLN A 132 2.71 9.51 6.74
CA GLN A 132 1.43 9.04 7.28
C GLN A 132 1.22 7.56 7.00
N MET A 133 1.44 7.10 5.76
CA MET A 133 1.32 5.69 5.40
C MET A 133 2.25 4.79 6.22
N ALA A 134 3.48 5.25 6.47
CA ALA A 134 4.43 4.52 7.31
C ALA A 134 3.98 4.44 8.77
N ALA A 135 3.44 5.55 9.31
CA ALA A 135 2.94 5.61 10.68
C ALA A 135 1.71 4.71 10.87
N ASP A 136 0.76 4.73 9.92
CA ASP A 136 -0.45 3.92 9.97
C ASP A 136 -0.12 2.42 9.94
N LEU A 137 0.76 1.99 9.04
CA LEU A 137 1.20 0.59 8.99
C LEU A 137 1.92 0.18 10.27
N HIS A 138 2.83 1.03 10.76
CA HIS A 138 3.58 0.77 12.00
C HIS A 138 2.63 0.56 13.19
N GLU A 139 1.63 1.42 13.34
CA GLU A 139 0.68 1.33 14.44
C GLU A 139 -0.16 0.06 14.39
N VAL A 140 -0.70 -0.29 13.22
CA VAL A 140 -1.45 -1.55 13.02
C VAL A 140 -0.60 -2.76 13.41
N LEU A 141 0.65 -2.82 12.98
CA LEU A 141 1.56 -3.92 13.29
C LEU A 141 1.93 -3.96 14.77
N ARG A 142 2.18 -2.79 15.38
CA ARG A 142 2.49 -2.67 16.80
C ARG A 142 1.34 -3.18 17.67
N GLU A 143 0.10 -2.79 17.33
CA GLU A 143 -1.10 -3.26 18.06
C GLU A 143 -1.29 -4.76 17.90
N ALA A 144 -1.16 -5.31 16.70
CA ALA A 144 -1.27 -6.73 16.44
C ALA A 144 -0.25 -7.54 17.27
N LEU A 145 1.02 -7.11 17.26
CA LEU A 145 2.08 -7.76 18.03
C LEU A 145 1.88 -7.63 19.55
N ALA A 146 1.36 -6.50 20.02
CA ALA A 146 1.04 -6.31 21.45
C ALA A 146 -0.07 -7.27 21.89
N VAL A 147 -1.13 -7.42 21.10
CA VAL A 147 -2.24 -8.37 21.39
C VAL A 147 -1.76 -9.83 21.37
N LEU A 148 -0.81 -10.17 20.47
CA LEU A 148 -0.17 -11.50 20.44
C LEU A 148 0.84 -11.73 21.60
N GLY A 149 1.07 -10.73 22.46
CA GLY A 149 1.99 -10.84 23.58
C GLY A 149 3.47 -10.81 23.20
N HIS A 150 3.83 -10.27 22.03
CA HIS A 150 5.23 -10.15 21.61
C HIS A 150 5.99 -9.21 22.59
N PRO A 151 7.20 -9.59 23.08
CA PRO A 151 7.90 -8.83 24.14
C PRO A 151 8.38 -7.44 23.70
N GLY A 152 8.52 -7.21 22.39
CA GLY A 152 8.97 -5.94 21.83
C GLY A 152 8.12 -5.53 20.62
N PRO A 153 6.81 -5.18 20.79
CA PRO A 153 5.90 -4.97 19.66
C PRO A 153 6.35 -3.84 18.73
N ASP A 154 6.93 -2.78 19.26
CA ASP A 154 7.46 -1.67 18.48
C ASP A 154 8.68 -2.06 17.63
N ALA A 155 9.60 -2.86 18.16
CA ALA A 155 10.74 -3.37 17.41
C ALA A 155 10.30 -4.37 16.32
N GLY A 156 9.36 -5.28 16.68
CA GLY A 156 8.77 -6.23 15.74
C GLY A 156 8.03 -5.52 14.58
N ALA A 157 7.27 -4.48 14.89
CA ALA A 157 6.58 -3.68 13.87
C ALA A 157 7.56 -3.04 12.88
N ARG A 158 8.70 -2.49 13.36
CA ARG A 158 9.75 -1.98 12.47
C ARG A 158 10.36 -3.07 11.59
N GLN A 159 10.59 -4.27 12.13
CA GLN A 159 11.13 -5.40 11.38
C GLN A 159 10.17 -5.84 10.27
N ILE A 160 8.88 -5.99 10.58
CA ILE A 160 7.85 -6.34 9.59
C ILE A 160 7.72 -5.24 8.54
N SER A 161 7.70 -3.95 8.92
CA SER A 161 7.63 -2.84 7.98
C SER A 161 8.81 -2.83 7.01
N ALA A 162 10.04 -3.10 7.50
CA ALA A 162 11.22 -3.21 6.65
C ALA A 162 11.12 -4.41 5.69
N LEU A 163 10.63 -5.54 6.17
CA LEU A 163 10.40 -6.74 5.34
C LEU A 163 9.35 -6.47 4.26
N VAL A 164 8.23 -5.82 4.61
CA VAL A 164 7.18 -5.42 3.64
C VAL A 164 7.78 -4.55 2.54
N GLY A 165 8.62 -3.57 2.90
CA GLY A 165 9.30 -2.72 1.93
C GLY A 165 10.22 -3.50 0.99
N GLY A 166 11.03 -4.42 1.51
CA GLY A 166 11.91 -5.29 0.73
C GLY A 166 11.14 -6.23 -0.20
N LEU A 167 10.19 -6.98 0.33
CA LEU A 167 9.33 -7.89 -0.45
C LEU A 167 8.55 -7.16 -1.54
N THR A 168 8.04 -5.96 -1.23
CA THR A 168 7.34 -5.14 -2.21
C THR A 168 8.25 -4.75 -3.36
N LEU A 169 9.45 -4.21 -3.07
CA LEU A 169 10.40 -3.81 -4.09
C LEU A 169 10.79 -4.99 -4.99
N ASP A 170 11.12 -6.13 -4.38
CA ASP A 170 11.53 -7.34 -5.11
C ASP A 170 10.39 -7.93 -5.96
N ALA A 171 9.16 -7.82 -5.50
CA ALA A 171 8.00 -8.32 -6.25
C ALA A 171 7.60 -7.43 -7.43
N ILE A 172 7.73 -6.08 -7.31
CA ILE A 172 7.28 -5.16 -8.37
C ILE A 172 8.37 -4.82 -9.39
N THR A 173 9.63 -5.14 -9.10
CA THR A 173 10.77 -4.82 -9.98
C THR A 173 11.49 -6.08 -10.48
N PRO A 174 12.27 -5.97 -11.58
CA PRO A 174 13.14 -7.05 -12.03
C PRO A 174 14.29 -7.39 -11.06
N HIS A 175 14.54 -6.57 -10.02
CA HIS A 175 15.61 -6.75 -9.06
C HIS A 175 15.52 -8.10 -8.33
N GLY A 176 14.38 -8.39 -7.71
CA GLY A 176 14.14 -9.65 -7.02
C GLY A 176 13.27 -10.62 -7.82
N ALA A 177 12.39 -10.09 -8.67
CA ALA A 177 11.45 -10.83 -9.52
C ALA A 177 10.60 -11.87 -8.75
N LEU A 178 10.26 -11.58 -7.48
CA LEU A 178 9.49 -12.50 -6.64
C LEU A 178 8.06 -12.64 -7.13
N GLY A 179 7.62 -13.89 -7.27
CA GLY A 179 6.20 -14.20 -7.48
C GLY A 179 5.40 -14.19 -6.18
N PRO A 180 4.05 -14.13 -6.26
CA PRO A 180 3.17 -14.08 -5.08
C PRO A 180 3.40 -15.22 -4.07
N GLY A 181 3.70 -16.43 -4.54
CA GLY A 181 4.02 -17.59 -3.69
C GLY A 181 5.28 -17.36 -2.86
N GLN A 182 6.36 -16.88 -3.51
CA GLN A 182 7.64 -16.60 -2.84
C GLN A 182 7.52 -15.45 -1.82
N VAL A 183 6.70 -14.43 -2.13
CA VAL A 183 6.40 -13.33 -1.19
C VAL A 183 5.74 -13.88 0.08
N ARG A 184 4.74 -14.77 -0.07
CA ARG A 184 4.05 -15.39 1.07
C ARG A 184 4.97 -16.28 1.89
N GLU A 185 5.72 -17.16 1.22
CA GLU A 185 6.66 -18.08 1.88
C GLU A 185 7.72 -17.30 2.69
N THR A 186 8.33 -16.28 2.08
CA THR A 186 9.34 -15.46 2.77
C THR A 186 8.74 -14.70 3.95
N LEU A 187 7.54 -14.14 3.78
CA LEU A 187 6.82 -13.49 4.89
C LEU A 187 6.58 -14.47 6.03
N GLU A 188 6.00 -15.63 5.74
CA GLU A 188 5.65 -16.64 6.73
C GLU A 188 6.87 -17.10 7.52
N ASP A 189 7.97 -17.40 6.84
CA ASP A 189 9.24 -17.78 7.48
C ASP A 189 9.75 -16.69 8.42
N ALA A 190 9.70 -15.44 8.01
CA ALA A 190 10.14 -14.32 8.84
C ALA A 190 9.24 -14.12 10.07
N LEU A 191 7.92 -14.28 9.91
CA LEU A 191 6.98 -14.18 11.02
C LEU A 191 7.16 -15.34 12.04
N ARG A 192 7.43 -16.57 11.56
CA ARG A 192 7.78 -17.70 12.44
C ARG A 192 9.01 -17.39 13.30
N LEU A 193 10.05 -16.86 12.68
CA LEU A 193 11.26 -16.45 13.42
C LEU A 193 10.97 -15.35 14.43
N LEU A 194 10.19 -14.34 14.05
CA LEU A 194 9.82 -13.22 14.93
C LEU A 194 9.01 -13.68 16.14
N LEU A 195 8.07 -14.60 15.94
CA LEU A 195 7.20 -15.13 16.99
C LEU A 195 7.81 -16.33 17.74
N GLY A 196 9.01 -16.79 17.37
CA GLY A 196 9.67 -17.93 18.00
C GLY A 196 8.97 -19.28 17.75
N VAL A 197 8.27 -19.42 16.61
CA VAL A 197 7.53 -20.64 16.25
C VAL A 197 8.42 -21.52 15.37
N PRO A 198 8.73 -22.77 15.77
CA PRO A 198 9.54 -23.67 14.96
C PRO A 198 8.81 -24.10 13.69
N ARG A 199 9.56 -24.39 12.59
CA ARG A 199 8.98 -25.03 11.41
C ARG A 199 8.47 -26.44 11.80
N GLN A 200 7.29 -26.78 11.35
CA GLN A 200 6.82 -28.17 11.42
C GLN A 200 7.60 -28.98 10.36
N SER A 201 8.21 -30.06 10.80
CA SER A 201 9.00 -30.97 9.94
C SER A 201 8.09 -31.80 9.05
#